data_d71e435f98a915752d0dbb98c190a474
#
_entry.id   d71e435f98a915752d0dbb98c190a474
#
_cell.length_a   1.000
_cell.length_b   1.000
_cell.length_c   1.000
_cell.angle_alpha   90.00
_cell.angle_beta   90.00
_cell.angle_gamma   90.00
#
_symmetry.space_group_name_H-M   'P 1'
#
loop_
_entity.id
_entity.type
_entity.pdbx_description
1 polymer ?
#
loop_
_entity_poly.entity_id
_entity_poly.type
_entity_poly.pdbx_seq_one_letter_code
_entity_poly.pdbx_strand_id
1 'polypeptide(L)'
;MRIDIITVFPEMLDGFINTSILARAQKKRLVEVHVHNLRDHTKDKHRRVDDYPFGGFAGMVMQCQPIDACISKLTAERTYDQIIFTTPDGEKFDQPMANELSLSKNLIILCGHYKGIDYRIREHLITKEVSIGDYVLTGGEIAAAAMSDAIVRLVPGVLSDEQSALSDSFQDNLLAAPVYTRPSDYKGWKVPEILLSGNEAKIKEWELQQSYERTKRLRPDLLESTDLNG
;
A
#
# COMPACT_ATOMS: atom_id res chain seq x y z
N MET A 1 14.31 4.15 3.40
CA MET A 1 13.41 4.08 2.22
C MET A 1 12.90 5.47 1.89
N ARG A 2 12.72 5.81 0.62
CA ARG A 2 12.04 7.04 0.20
C ARG A 2 10.86 6.72 -0.70
N ILE A 3 9.73 7.42 -0.50
CA ILE A 3 8.51 7.32 -1.32
C ILE A 3 8.17 8.73 -1.81
N ASP A 4 8.13 8.92 -3.12
CA ASP A 4 7.72 10.14 -3.78
C ASP A 4 6.33 9.94 -4.38
N ILE A 5 5.30 10.62 -3.87
CA ILE A 5 3.92 10.51 -4.34
C ILE A 5 3.60 11.69 -5.23
N ILE A 6 3.23 11.42 -6.48
CA ILE A 6 2.84 12.45 -7.46
C ILE A 6 1.31 12.50 -7.52
N THR A 7 0.72 13.65 -7.26
CA THR A 7 -0.74 13.83 -7.20
C THR A 7 -1.16 15.22 -7.67
N VAL A 8 -2.43 15.40 -8.00
CA VAL A 8 -3.06 16.70 -8.27
C VAL A 8 -3.74 17.30 -7.02
N PHE A 9 -3.81 16.53 -5.92
CA PHE A 9 -4.41 16.93 -4.64
C PHE A 9 -3.49 16.55 -3.45
N PRO A 10 -2.33 17.20 -3.30
CA PRO A 10 -1.37 16.87 -2.24
C PRO A 10 -1.97 16.96 -0.83
N GLU A 11 -2.91 17.87 -0.61
CA GLU A 11 -3.60 18.08 0.67
C GLU A 11 -4.39 16.86 1.16
N MET A 12 -4.77 15.94 0.27
CA MET A 12 -5.45 14.70 0.67
C MET A 12 -4.55 13.77 1.49
N LEU A 13 -3.23 13.92 1.38
CA LEU A 13 -2.25 13.07 2.05
C LEU A 13 -1.67 13.69 3.34
N ASP A 14 -1.90 14.98 3.59
CA ASP A 14 -1.28 15.71 4.71
C ASP A 14 -1.52 15.04 6.06
N GLY A 15 -2.75 14.71 6.38
CA GLY A 15 -3.09 14.05 7.64
C GLY A 15 -2.47 12.66 7.77
N PHE A 16 -2.41 11.92 6.66
CA PHE A 16 -1.88 10.56 6.62
C PHE A 16 -0.36 10.54 6.87
N ILE A 17 0.41 11.33 6.13
CA ILE A 17 1.88 11.31 6.21
C ILE A 17 2.42 11.94 7.50
N ASN A 18 1.67 12.85 8.13
CA ASN A 18 2.11 13.62 9.30
C ASN A 18 1.58 13.08 10.63
N THR A 19 0.95 11.90 10.65
CA THR A 19 0.40 11.29 11.86
C THR A 19 0.88 9.85 12.09
N SER A 20 0.66 9.33 13.32
CA SER A 20 0.82 7.93 13.69
C SER A 20 2.18 7.31 13.32
N ILE A 21 2.15 6.14 12.68
CA ILE A 21 3.33 5.31 12.34
C ILE A 21 4.22 6.02 11.32
N LEU A 22 3.63 6.61 10.26
CA LEU A 22 4.39 7.30 9.22
C LEU A 22 5.16 8.50 9.77
N ALA A 23 4.52 9.35 10.58
CA ALA A 23 5.20 10.48 11.22
C ALA A 23 6.36 10.01 12.11
N ARG A 24 6.17 8.92 12.86
CA ARG A 24 7.24 8.35 13.71
C ARG A 24 8.38 7.76 12.89
N ALA A 25 8.09 7.05 11.80
CA ALA A 25 9.10 6.49 10.90
C ALA A 25 9.94 7.60 10.25
N GLN A 26 9.33 8.68 9.80
CA GLN A 26 10.01 9.85 9.26
C GLN A 26 10.86 10.56 10.32
N LYS A 27 10.33 10.77 11.53
CA LYS A 27 11.09 11.35 12.65
C LYS A 27 12.32 10.52 13.01
N LYS A 28 12.22 9.20 12.92
CA LYS A 28 13.35 8.26 13.11
C LYS A 28 14.28 8.18 11.90
N ARG A 29 13.98 8.86 10.79
CA ARG A 29 14.72 8.82 9.50
C ARG A 29 14.82 7.42 8.90
N LEU A 30 13.85 6.56 9.17
CA LEU A 30 13.75 5.23 8.57
C LEU A 30 13.11 5.29 7.19
N VAL A 31 12.16 6.24 7.03
CA VAL A 31 11.44 6.50 5.79
C VAL A 31 11.34 7.99 5.56
N GLU A 32 11.33 8.40 4.30
CA GLU A 32 11.00 9.76 3.85
C GLU A 32 9.82 9.67 2.88
N VAL A 33 8.77 10.45 3.11
CA VAL A 33 7.62 10.54 2.19
C VAL A 33 7.52 11.97 1.69
N HIS A 34 7.60 12.13 0.37
CA HIS A 34 7.50 13.43 -0.31
C HIS A 34 6.29 13.44 -1.23
N VAL A 35 5.46 14.46 -1.13
CA VAL A 35 4.29 14.63 -1.99
C VAL A 35 4.55 15.76 -2.98
N HIS A 36 4.39 15.46 -4.26
CA HIS A 36 4.63 16.37 -5.38
C HIS A 36 3.31 16.77 -6.02
N ASN A 37 3.06 18.08 -6.06
CA ASN A 37 1.92 18.59 -6.80
C ASN A 37 2.21 18.57 -8.31
N LEU A 38 1.52 17.72 -9.05
CA LEU A 38 1.69 17.61 -10.49
C LEU A 38 1.48 18.95 -11.22
N ARG A 39 0.63 19.83 -10.66
CA ARG A 39 0.36 21.17 -11.23
C ARG A 39 1.57 22.08 -11.23
N ASP A 40 2.62 21.79 -10.46
CA ASP A 40 3.87 22.55 -10.47
C ASP A 40 4.79 22.23 -11.67
N HIS A 41 4.44 21.17 -12.42
CA HIS A 41 5.20 20.66 -13.56
C HIS A 41 4.53 20.93 -14.91
N THR A 42 3.38 21.60 -14.96
CA THR A 42 2.75 22.03 -16.20
C THR A 42 3.24 23.40 -16.66
N LYS A 43 3.29 23.61 -17.97
CA LYS A 43 3.55 24.91 -18.60
C LYS A 43 2.28 25.73 -18.88
N ASP A 44 1.11 25.15 -18.60
CA ASP A 44 -0.17 25.84 -18.78
C ASP A 44 -0.31 26.98 -17.75
N LYS A 45 -0.71 28.17 -18.23
CA LYS A 45 -0.88 29.37 -17.38
C LYS A 45 -1.95 29.21 -16.28
N HIS A 46 -2.90 28.30 -16.49
CA HIS A 46 -3.96 27.97 -15.55
C HIS A 46 -3.64 26.70 -14.74
N ARG A 47 -2.41 26.19 -14.86
CA ARG A 47 -1.94 24.98 -14.16
C ARG A 47 -2.78 23.72 -14.45
N ARG A 48 -3.34 23.64 -15.67
CA ARG A 48 -4.08 22.44 -16.10
C ARG A 48 -3.12 21.31 -16.37
N VAL A 49 -3.53 20.10 -15.99
CA VAL A 49 -2.76 18.85 -16.12
C VAL A 49 -3.54 17.77 -16.86
N ASP A 50 -4.72 18.10 -17.35
CA ASP A 50 -5.67 17.22 -18.02
C ASP A 50 -6.20 17.86 -19.31
N ASP A 51 -6.67 17.03 -20.26
CA ASP A 51 -7.25 17.47 -21.54
C ASP A 51 -8.25 16.44 -22.05
N TYR A 52 -8.98 16.78 -23.08
CA TYR A 52 -9.93 15.88 -23.74
C TYR A 52 -9.20 14.70 -24.41
N PRO A 53 -9.74 13.46 -24.29
CA PRO A 53 -9.15 12.32 -24.98
C PRO A 53 -9.35 12.40 -26.48
N PHE A 54 -8.37 11.89 -27.23
CA PHE A 54 -8.58 11.62 -28.65
C PHE A 54 -9.68 10.56 -28.83
N GLY A 55 -10.36 10.58 -29.98
CA GLY A 55 -11.43 9.62 -30.30
C GLY A 55 -12.82 9.98 -29.75
N GLY A 56 -12.98 11.15 -29.10
CA GLY A 56 -14.28 11.66 -28.65
C GLY A 56 -14.87 10.95 -27.41
N PHE A 57 -14.05 10.25 -26.66
CA PHE A 57 -14.47 9.63 -25.40
C PHE A 57 -14.87 10.68 -24.37
N ALA A 58 -15.84 10.35 -23.50
CA ALA A 58 -16.28 11.24 -22.44
C ALA A 58 -15.24 11.34 -21.29
N GLY A 59 -15.12 12.52 -20.70
CA GLY A 59 -14.25 12.80 -19.56
C GLY A 59 -12.92 13.40 -19.98
N MET A 60 -12.00 13.54 -19.02
CA MET A 60 -10.68 14.13 -19.18
C MET A 60 -9.60 13.06 -18.94
N VAL A 61 -8.40 13.28 -19.47
CA VAL A 61 -7.24 12.40 -19.30
C VAL A 61 -6.06 13.24 -18.84
N MET A 62 -5.29 12.75 -17.90
CA MET A 62 -4.07 13.43 -17.44
C MET A 62 -3.03 13.44 -18.55
N GLN A 63 -2.46 14.63 -18.81
CA GLN A 63 -1.54 14.88 -19.92
C GLN A 63 -0.16 14.26 -19.70
N CYS A 64 0.51 13.85 -20.80
CA CYS A 64 1.88 13.34 -20.77
C CYS A 64 2.87 14.33 -20.16
N GLN A 65 2.84 15.57 -20.63
CA GLN A 65 3.91 16.55 -20.39
C GLN A 65 4.13 16.86 -18.89
N PRO A 66 3.11 17.14 -18.04
CA PRO A 66 3.36 17.39 -16.63
C PRO A 66 3.84 16.15 -15.89
N ILE A 67 3.36 14.95 -16.26
CA ILE A 67 3.75 13.68 -15.63
C ILE A 67 5.21 13.38 -15.97
N ASP A 68 5.58 13.43 -17.26
CA ASP A 68 6.96 13.22 -17.72
C ASP A 68 7.92 14.23 -17.08
N ALA A 69 7.56 15.52 -17.05
CA ALA A 69 8.40 16.56 -16.44
C ALA A 69 8.64 16.30 -14.94
N CYS A 70 7.62 15.82 -14.19
CA CYS A 70 7.75 15.49 -12.79
C CYS A 70 8.64 14.26 -12.58
N ILE A 71 8.37 13.16 -13.29
CA ILE A 71 9.15 11.92 -13.19
C ILE A 71 10.59 12.15 -13.63
N SER A 72 10.81 12.83 -14.74
CA SER A 72 12.16 13.13 -15.26
C SER A 72 12.98 13.96 -14.27
N LYS A 73 12.36 14.93 -13.59
CA LYS A 73 13.04 15.69 -12.53
C LYS A 73 13.47 14.79 -11.38
N LEU A 74 12.59 13.92 -10.90
CA LEU A 74 12.87 13.02 -9.79
C LEU A 74 13.96 12.00 -10.16
N THR A 75 13.88 11.42 -11.35
CA THR A 75 14.86 10.41 -11.83
C THR A 75 16.21 11.02 -12.20
N ALA A 76 16.29 12.30 -12.50
CA ALA A 76 17.56 13.01 -12.66
C ALA A 76 18.33 13.18 -11.33
N GLU A 77 17.62 13.22 -10.19
CA GLU A 77 18.21 13.38 -8.86
C GLU A 77 18.64 12.05 -8.23
N ARG A 78 17.93 10.95 -8.55
CA ARG A 78 18.17 9.61 -7.96
C ARG A 78 17.61 8.48 -8.82
N THR A 79 18.11 7.28 -8.59
CA THR A 79 17.53 6.05 -9.17
C THR A 79 16.35 5.59 -8.34
N TYR A 80 15.28 5.19 -9.01
CA TYR A 80 14.08 4.58 -8.40
C TYR A 80 14.01 3.10 -8.75
N ASP A 81 13.64 2.28 -7.76
CA ASP A 81 13.48 0.85 -7.94
C ASP A 81 12.18 0.54 -8.70
N GLN A 82 11.12 1.31 -8.43
CA GLN A 82 9.84 1.21 -9.13
C GLN A 82 9.20 2.59 -9.33
N ILE A 83 8.52 2.74 -10.46
CA ILE A 83 7.59 3.84 -10.77
C ILE A 83 6.20 3.22 -10.90
N ILE A 84 5.41 3.37 -9.86
CA ILE A 84 4.13 2.70 -9.69
C ILE A 84 3.00 3.64 -10.10
N PHE A 85 2.07 3.16 -10.91
CA PHE A 85 0.82 3.85 -11.21
C PHE A 85 -0.35 3.17 -10.51
N THR A 86 -1.10 3.92 -9.69
CA THR A 86 -2.31 3.42 -9.03
C THR A 86 -3.50 3.48 -9.99
N THR A 87 -4.03 2.31 -10.34
CA THR A 87 -5.09 2.17 -11.34
C THR A 87 -5.96 0.95 -11.03
N PRO A 88 -7.29 0.98 -11.29
CA PRO A 88 -8.16 -0.16 -11.00
C PRO A 88 -7.88 -1.39 -11.85
N ASP A 89 -7.27 -1.22 -13.03
CA ASP A 89 -6.92 -2.29 -13.98
C ASP A 89 -5.49 -2.82 -13.82
N GLY A 90 -4.78 -2.43 -12.76
CA GLY A 90 -3.44 -2.91 -12.44
C GLY A 90 -3.43 -4.27 -11.74
N GLU A 91 -2.21 -4.77 -11.50
CA GLU A 91 -1.96 -5.96 -10.69
C GLU A 91 -2.49 -5.75 -9.26
N LYS A 92 -3.13 -6.77 -8.70
CA LYS A 92 -3.73 -6.67 -7.37
C LYS A 92 -2.66 -6.56 -6.28
N PHE A 93 -2.71 -5.49 -5.51
CA PHE A 93 -1.86 -5.29 -4.35
C PHE A 93 -2.22 -6.28 -3.24
N ASP A 94 -1.25 -7.04 -2.80
CA ASP A 94 -1.36 -8.02 -1.71
C ASP A 94 -0.15 -7.95 -0.77
N GLN A 95 -0.11 -8.83 0.24
CA GLN A 95 0.99 -8.85 1.20
C GLN A 95 2.34 -9.25 0.57
N PRO A 96 2.44 -10.25 -0.32
CA PRO A 96 3.66 -10.55 -1.07
C PRO A 96 4.22 -9.34 -1.82
N MET A 97 3.39 -8.58 -2.54
CA MET A 97 3.82 -7.35 -3.21
C MET A 97 4.27 -6.29 -2.22
N ALA A 98 3.58 -6.12 -1.08
CA ALA A 98 4.02 -5.18 -0.04
C ALA A 98 5.39 -5.58 0.53
N ASN A 99 5.63 -6.88 0.76
CA ASN A 99 6.92 -7.41 1.20
C ASN A 99 8.03 -7.11 0.17
N GLU A 100 7.79 -7.38 -1.12
CA GLU A 100 8.72 -7.07 -2.21
C GLU A 100 9.08 -5.58 -2.23
N LEU A 101 8.05 -4.71 -2.26
CA LEU A 101 8.24 -3.26 -2.33
C LEU A 101 8.89 -2.67 -1.07
N SER A 102 8.76 -3.32 0.09
CA SER A 102 9.40 -2.88 1.33
C SER A 102 10.93 -2.97 1.30
N LEU A 103 11.49 -3.78 0.41
CA LEU A 103 12.93 -3.92 0.19
C LEU A 103 13.50 -2.81 -0.73
N SER A 104 12.65 -2.05 -1.38
CA SER A 104 13.05 -0.96 -2.26
C SER A 104 13.68 0.21 -1.48
N LYS A 105 14.63 0.90 -2.10
CA LYS A 105 15.24 2.12 -1.55
C LYS A 105 14.42 3.35 -1.88
N ASN A 106 13.97 3.46 -3.13
CA ASN A 106 13.23 4.61 -3.65
C ASN A 106 12.06 4.16 -4.53
N LEU A 107 10.87 4.67 -4.23
CA LEU A 107 9.64 4.41 -4.99
C LEU A 107 9.03 5.73 -5.47
N ILE A 108 8.51 5.76 -6.68
CA ILE A 108 7.54 6.77 -7.13
C ILE A 108 6.16 6.11 -7.16
N ILE A 109 5.15 6.81 -6.63
CA ILE A 109 3.74 6.41 -6.75
C ILE A 109 2.99 7.54 -7.45
N LEU A 110 2.54 7.30 -8.67
CA LEU A 110 1.71 8.23 -9.44
C LEU A 110 0.24 7.95 -9.17
N CYS A 111 -0.46 8.94 -8.64
CA CYS A 111 -1.91 8.90 -8.40
C CYS A 111 -2.66 9.28 -9.68
N GLY A 112 -3.47 8.36 -10.20
CA GLY A 112 -4.35 8.64 -11.32
C GLY A 112 -5.58 9.45 -10.91
N HIS A 113 -6.09 10.24 -11.87
CA HIS A 113 -7.36 10.97 -11.74
C HIS A 113 -8.14 10.94 -13.07
N TYR A 114 -9.37 11.41 -13.04
CA TYR A 114 -10.26 11.51 -14.23
C TYR A 114 -10.51 10.12 -14.84
N LYS A 115 -10.26 9.98 -16.17
CA LYS A 115 -10.33 8.71 -16.89
C LYS A 115 -9.02 7.92 -16.87
N GLY A 116 -8.02 8.43 -16.16
CA GLY A 116 -6.68 7.89 -16.09
C GLY A 116 -5.63 8.85 -16.66
N ILE A 117 -4.48 8.32 -16.95
CA ILE A 117 -3.34 9.04 -17.53
C ILE A 117 -3.21 8.68 -19.02
N ASP A 118 -2.56 9.54 -19.80
CA ASP A 118 -2.22 9.25 -21.19
C ASP A 118 -1.45 7.91 -21.25
N TYR A 119 -1.90 7.03 -22.14
CA TYR A 119 -1.40 5.66 -22.22
C TYR A 119 0.10 5.57 -22.54
N ARG A 120 0.66 6.56 -23.26
CA ARG A 120 2.10 6.64 -23.54
C ARG A 120 2.94 6.74 -22.25
N ILE A 121 2.41 7.35 -21.20
CA ILE A 121 3.07 7.38 -19.88
C ILE A 121 3.10 5.98 -19.27
N ARG A 122 1.99 5.22 -19.39
CA ARG A 122 1.94 3.84 -18.91
C ARG A 122 2.97 2.96 -19.63
N GLU A 123 3.08 3.10 -20.95
CA GLU A 123 3.99 2.28 -21.77
C GLU A 123 5.47 2.60 -21.56
N HIS A 124 5.82 3.87 -21.31
CA HIS A 124 7.22 4.29 -21.38
C HIS A 124 7.85 4.66 -20.04
N LEU A 125 7.06 5.03 -19.02
CA LEU A 125 7.58 5.51 -17.75
C LEU A 125 7.17 4.68 -16.54
N ILE A 126 6.02 4.00 -16.60
CA ILE A 126 5.53 3.18 -15.49
C ILE A 126 6.20 1.81 -15.52
N THR A 127 6.71 1.37 -14.38
CA THR A 127 7.32 0.04 -14.25
C THR A 127 6.36 -0.98 -13.63
N LYS A 128 5.36 -0.53 -12.85
CA LYS A 128 4.35 -1.38 -12.23
C LYS A 128 3.01 -0.65 -12.14
N GLU A 129 1.94 -1.30 -12.57
CA GLU A 129 0.56 -0.81 -12.44
C GLU A 129 -0.14 -1.59 -11.34
N VAL A 130 -0.73 -0.88 -10.36
CA VAL A 130 -1.21 -1.53 -9.14
C VAL A 130 -2.63 -1.11 -8.80
N SER A 131 -3.48 -2.11 -8.51
CA SER A 131 -4.84 -1.97 -8.02
C SER A 131 -4.95 -2.41 -6.56
N ILE A 132 -5.65 -1.66 -5.73
CA ILE A 132 -5.96 -2.08 -4.34
C ILE A 132 -7.27 -2.87 -4.22
N GLY A 133 -7.91 -3.21 -5.32
CA GLY A 133 -9.13 -4.02 -5.36
C GLY A 133 -10.01 -3.74 -6.56
N ASP A 134 -11.00 -4.60 -6.79
CA ASP A 134 -11.91 -4.58 -7.94
C ASP A 134 -13.04 -3.54 -7.75
N TYR A 135 -12.66 -2.28 -7.57
CA TYR A 135 -13.56 -1.13 -7.46
C TYR A 135 -12.87 0.15 -7.95
N VAL A 136 -13.65 1.14 -8.30
CA VAL A 136 -13.14 2.41 -8.82
C VAL A 136 -13.24 3.50 -7.75
N LEU A 137 -12.13 4.20 -7.53
CA LEU A 137 -12.04 5.40 -6.69
C LEU A 137 -12.06 6.67 -7.56
N THR A 138 -12.28 7.82 -6.94
CA THR A 138 -12.24 9.12 -7.63
C THR A 138 -10.82 9.57 -8.00
N GLY A 139 -9.81 9.04 -7.30
CA GLY A 139 -8.39 9.31 -7.50
C GLY A 139 -7.50 8.26 -6.85
N GLY A 140 -6.22 8.28 -7.14
CA GLY A 140 -5.25 7.31 -6.69
C GLY A 140 -4.66 7.57 -5.31
N GLU A 141 -4.98 8.69 -4.65
CA GLU A 141 -4.35 9.10 -3.38
C GLU A 141 -4.63 8.12 -2.24
N ILE A 142 -5.87 7.63 -2.13
CA ILE A 142 -6.24 6.63 -1.10
C ILE A 142 -5.50 5.33 -1.36
N ALA A 143 -5.37 4.91 -2.62
CA ALA A 143 -4.59 3.74 -2.99
C ALA A 143 -3.10 3.92 -2.64
N ALA A 144 -2.52 5.08 -2.98
CA ALA A 144 -1.14 5.42 -2.64
C ALA A 144 -0.91 5.42 -1.11
N ALA A 145 -1.87 5.96 -0.33
CA ALA A 145 -1.81 5.95 1.12
C ALA A 145 -1.86 4.51 1.67
N ALA A 146 -2.81 3.68 1.22
CA ALA A 146 -2.95 2.29 1.66
C ALA A 146 -1.69 1.47 1.34
N MET A 147 -1.15 1.60 0.13
CA MET A 147 0.09 0.95 -0.28
C MET A 147 1.27 1.44 0.56
N SER A 148 1.42 2.75 0.75
CA SER A 148 2.50 3.33 1.54
C SER A 148 2.48 2.84 2.99
N ASP A 149 1.30 2.74 3.62
CA ASP A 149 1.16 2.20 4.98
C ASP A 149 1.59 0.74 5.05
N ALA A 150 1.09 -0.10 4.14
CA ALA A 150 1.40 -1.52 4.07
C ALA A 150 2.90 -1.79 3.82
N ILE A 151 3.55 -0.96 3.00
CA ILE A 151 4.99 -1.05 2.70
C ILE A 151 5.83 -0.55 3.88
N VAL A 152 5.53 0.65 4.38
CA VAL A 152 6.34 1.32 5.40
C VAL A 152 6.36 0.56 6.72
N ARG A 153 5.24 -0.07 7.12
CA ARG A 153 5.20 -0.85 8.36
C ARG A 153 6.13 -2.06 8.38
N LEU A 154 6.56 -2.54 7.19
CA LEU A 154 7.49 -3.66 7.02
C LEU A 154 8.96 -3.22 7.07
N VAL A 155 9.24 -1.92 6.99
CA VAL A 155 10.61 -1.41 7.10
C VAL A 155 11.14 -1.63 8.52
N PRO A 156 12.33 -2.27 8.70
CA PRO A 156 12.89 -2.56 10.01
C PRO A 156 12.94 -1.31 10.92
N GLY A 157 12.52 -1.49 12.17
CA GLY A 157 12.49 -0.43 13.19
C GLY A 157 11.32 0.55 13.11
N VAL A 158 10.42 0.45 12.12
CA VAL A 158 9.19 1.26 12.01
C VAL A 158 8.20 0.84 13.09
N LEU A 159 7.86 -0.45 13.16
CA LEU A 159 7.11 -1.01 14.27
C LEU A 159 8.03 -1.25 15.47
N SER A 160 7.50 -1.08 16.67
CA SER A 160 8.26 -1.30 17.92
C SER A 160 8.51 -2.78 18.23
N ASP A 161 7.69 -3.66 17.66
CA ASP A 161 7.81 -5.10 17.76
C ASP A 161 7.80 -5.71 16.35
N GLU A 162 8.96 -6.18 15.91
CA GLU A 162 9.12 -6.79 14.59
C GLU A 162 8.37 -8.12 14.47
N GLN A 163 8.18 -8.85 15.59
CA GLN A 163 7.40 -10.08 15.61
C GLN A 163 5.91 -9.82 15.33
N SER A 164 5.42 -8.62 15.67
CA SER A 164 4.05 -8.22 15.37
C SER A 164 3.77 -8.23 13.87
N ALA A 165 4.70 -7.78 13.04
CA ALA A 165 4.53 -7.80 11.58
C ALA A 165 4.54 -9.24 11.02
N LEU A 166 5.33 -10.14 11.63
CA LEU A 166 5.43 -11.54 11.20
C LEU A 166 4.22 -12.39 11.59
N SER A 167 3.51 -12.00 12.68
CA SER A 167 2.31 -12.71 13.16
C SER A 167 1.00 -12.18 12.58
N ASP A 168 1.07 -11.16 11.72
CA ASP A 168 -0.12 -10.61 11.04
C ASP A 168 -0.66 -11.55 9.97
N SER A 169 -1.93 -11.34 9.59
CA SER A 169 -2.58 -12.07 8.49
C SER A 169 -1.78 -11.94 7.19
N PHE A 170 -1.79 -12.99 6.39
CA PHE A 170 -1.23 -13.10 5.03
C PHE A 170 0.29 -13.30 4.94
N GLN A 171 1.02 -13.36 6.06
CA GLN A 171 2.48 -13.62 5.99
C GLN A 171 2.78 -15.07 5.56
N ASP A 172 2.05 -16.04 6.09
CA ASP A 172 2.18 -17.48 5.77
C ASP A 172 0.92 -18.02 5.07
N ASN A 173 0.25 -17.20 4.25
CA ASN A 173 -1.05 -17.51 3.64
C ASN A 173 -2.16 -17.88 4.65
N LEU A 174 -2.01 -17.47 5.88
CA LEU A 174 -2.99 -17.68 6.94
C LEU A 174 -3.55 -16.33 7.44
N LEU A 175 -4.78 -16.37 7.94
CA LEU A 175 -5.31 -15.28 8.75
C LEU A 175 -4.78 -15.41 10.18
N ALA A 176 -4.46 -14.29 10.83
CA ALA A 176 -4.02 -14.26 12.21
C ALA A 176 -5.04 -14.92 13.15
N ALA A 177 -4.56 -15.55 14.22
CA ALA A 177 -5.40 -16.10 15.29
C ALA A 177 -6.20 -14.98 15.97
N PRO A 178 -7.33 -15.32 16.64
CA PRO A 178 -8.06 -14.35 17.44
C PRO A 178 -7.22 -13.85 18.60
N VAL A 179 -7.24 -12.53 18.82
CA VAL A 179 -6.54 -11.91 19.94
C VAL A 179 -7.53 -11.44 21.01
N TYR A 180 -7.11 -11.51 22.26
CA TYR A 180 -7.92 -11.15 23.42
C TYR A 180 -7.15 -10.18 24.32
N THR A 181 -7.87 -9.30 25.01
CA THR A 181 -7.32 -8.38 25.99
C THR A 181 -8.10 -8.42 27.30
N ARG A 182 -7.65 -7.71 28.31
CA ARG A 182 -8.31 -7.59 29.62
C ARG A 182 -9.65 -6.86 29.51
N PRO A 183 -10.64 -7.24 30.34
CA PRO A 183 -10.65 -8.30 31.36
C PRO A 183 -10.81 -9.71 30.75
N SER A 184 -10.40 -10.76 31.49
CA SER A 184 -10.54 -12.17 31.06
C SER A 184 -11.99 -12.67 30.97
N ASP A 185 -12.90 -11.99 31.65
CA ASP A 185 -14.35 -12.17 31.51
C ASP A 185 -15.02 -10.82 31.30
N TYR A 186 -15.71 -10.67 30.17
CA TYR A 186 -16.50 -9.49 29.85
C TYR A 186 -17.94 -9.88 29.56
N LYS A 187 -18.85 -9.64 30.50
CA LYS A 187 -20.26 -9.96 30.39
C LYS A 187 -20.53 -11.47 30.17
N GLY A 188 -19.71 -12.36 30.74
CA GLY A 188 -19.77 -13.79 30.52
C GLY A 188 -19.04 -14.30 29.29
N TRP A 189 -18.48 -13.42 28.47
CA TRP A 189 -17.61 -13.77 27.31
C TRP A 189 -16.18 -13.93 27.81
N LYS A 190 -15.74 -15.16 27.86
CA LYS A 190 -14.45 -15.52 28.49
C LYS A 190 -13.34 -15.64 27.46
N VAL A 191 -12.15 -15.22 27.86
CA VAL A 191 -10.90 -15.55 27.17
C VAL A 191 -10.68 -17.05 27.24
N PRO A 192 -10.23 -17.73 26.17
CA PRO A 192 -9.87 -19.14 26.20
C PRO A 192 -8.85 -19.44 27.31
N GLU A 193 -9.10 -20.49 28.11
CA GLU A 193 -8.25 -20.82 29.27
C GLU A 193 -6.79 -21.09 28.88
N ILE A 194 -6.57 -21.64 27.68
CA ILE A 194 -5.24 -21.91 27.17
C ILE A 194 -4.37 -20.63 27.12
N LEU A 195 -4.96 -19.50 26.76
CA LEU A 195 -4.25 -18.20 26.72
C LEU A 195 -3.90 -17.65 28.10
N LEU A 196 -4.55 -18.16 29.15
CA LEU A 196 -4.28 -17.80 30.54
C LEU A 196 -3.31 -18.78 31.23
N SER A 197 -2.93 -19.87 30.57
CA SER A 197 -2.14 -20.96 31.14
C SER A 197 -0.67 -20.64 31.34
N GLY A 198 -0.11 -19.65 30.63
CA GLY A 198 1.33 -19.37 30.59
C GLY A 198 2.16 -20.43 29.88
N ASN A 199 1.55 -21.46 29.26
CA ASN A 199 2.27 -22.50 28.51
C ASN A 199 2.46 -22.07 27.05
N GLU A 200 3.59 -21.42 26.75
CA GLU A 200 3.90 -20.86 25.43
C GLU A 200 3.78 -21.86 24.27
N ALA A 201 4.21 -23.13 24.49
CA ALA A 201 4.14 -24.15 23.44
C ALA A 201 2.69 -24.47 23.06
N LYS A 202 1.82 -24.66 24.07
CA LYS A 202 0.39 -24.93 23.84
C LYS A 202 -0.36 -23.71 23.31
N ILE A 203 0.05 -22.51 23.69
CA ILE A 203 -0.51 -21.26 23.15
C ILE A 203 -0.19 -21.17 21.66
N LYS A 204 1.06 -21.40 21.22
CA LYS A 204 1.45 -21.40 19.80
C LYS A 204 0.70 -22.45 18.98
N GLU A 205 0.53 -23.66 19.52
CA GLU A 205 -0.26 -24.72 18.87
C GLU A 205 -1.73 -24.28 18.68
N TRP A 206 -2.31 -23.69 19.72
CA TRP A 206 -3.67 -23.16 19.66
C TRP A 206 -3.78 -22.01 18.64
N GLU A 207 -2.82 -21.08 18.62
CA GLU A 207 -2.79 -19.97 17.65
C GLU A 207 -2.76 -20.50 16.21
N LEU A 208 -1.89 -21.47 15.92
CA LEU A 208 -1.79 -22.06 14.59
C LEU A 208 -3.10 -22.75 14.17
N GLN A 209 -3.70 -23.54 15.08
CA GLN A 209 -4.99 -24.18 14.83
C GLN A 209 -6.09 -23.15 14.55
N GLN A 210 -6.17 -22.09 15.35
CA GLN A 210 -7.16 -21.02 15.15
C GLN A 210 -6.96 -20.28 13.85
N SER A 211 -5.71 -19.99 13.49
CA SER A 211 -5.36 -19.37 12.21
C SER A 211 -5.83 -20.23 11.04
N TYR A 212 -5.54 -21.53 11.05
CA TYR A 212 -5.98 -22.46 10.02
C TYR A 212 -7.50 -22.55 9.90
N GLU A 213 -8.22 -22.73 11.03
CA GLU A 213 -9.69 -22.83 11.04
C GLU A 213 -10.34 -21.53 10.54
N ARG A 214 -9.82 -20.36 10.95
CA ARG A 214 -10.30 -19.06 10.46
C ARG A 214 -10.06 -18.89 8.97
N THR A 215 -8.88 -19.27 8.48
CA THR A 215 -8.51 -19.19 7.06
C THR A 215 -9.44 -20.09 6.24
N LYS A 216 -9.60 -21.33 6.64
CA LYS A 216 -10.50 -22.29 5.97
C LYS A 216 -11.95 -21.78 5.86
N ARG A 217 -12.42 -21.07 6.89
CA ARG A 217 -13.80 -20.55 6.93
C ARG A 217 -13.96 -19.25 6.13
N LEU A 218 -13.00 -18.32 6.23
CA LEU A 218 -13.16 -16.95 5.75
C LEU A 218 -12.43 -16.68 4.43
N ARG A 219 -11.33 -17.38 4.19
CA ARG A 219 -10.46 -17.20 3.05
C ARG A 219 -9.87 -18.54 2.59
N PRO A 220 -10.72 -19.51 2.17
CA PRO A 220 -10.26 -20.82 1.70
C PRO A 220 -9.33 -20.73 0.50
N ASP A 221 -9.45 -19.69 -0.33
CA ASP A 221 -8.59 -19.39 -1.46
C ASP A 221 -7.08 -19.29 -1.09
N LEU A 222 -6.75 -18.87 0.13
CA LEU A 222 -5.37 -18.78 0.60
C LEU A 222 -4.75 -20.17 0.83
N LEU A 223 -5.55 -21.19 1.14
CA LEU A 223 -5.06 -22.56 1.34
C LEU A 223 -4.84 -23.29 0.02
N GLU A 224 -5.67 -22.99 -0.99
CA GLU A 224 -5.59 -23.61 -2.32
C GLU A 224 -4.33 -23.16 -3.10
N SER A 225 -3.86 -21.93 -2.86
CA SER A 225 -2.65 -21.39 -3.48
C SER A 225 -1.37 -22.07 -3.00
N THR A 226 -1.39 -22.77 -1.88
CA THR A 226 -0.23 -23.47 -1.31
C THR A 226 0.01 -24.82 -2.00
N ASP A 227 -1.04 -25.45 -2.55
CA ASP A 227 -0.95 -26.77 -3.22
C ASP A 227 -0.47 -26.71 -4.67
N LEU A 228 -0.38 -25.50 -5.28
CA LEU A 228 0.04 -25.30 -6.67
C LEU A 228 1.56 -25.03 -6.82
N ASN A 229 2.29 -24.88 -5.74
CA ASN A 229 3.74 -24.58 -5.71
C ASN A 229 4.58 -25.71 -5.03
N GLY A 230 4.04 -26.91 -4.91
CA GLY A 230 4.70 -28.10 -4.36
C GLY A 230 5.27 -29.02 -5.43
#